data_eb2577662634105cee6c39c4abb1e879
#
_entry.id   eb2577662634105cee6c39c4abb1e879
#
_cell.length_a   1.000
_cell.length_b   1.000
_cell.length_c   1.000
_cell.angle_alpha   90.00
_cell.angle_beta   90.00
_cell.angle_gamma   90.00
#
_symmetry.space_group_name_H-M   'P 1'
#
loop_
_entity.id
_entity.type
_entity.pdbx_description
1 polymer ?
#
loop_
_entity_poly.entity_id
_entity_poly.type
_entity_poly.pdbx_seq_one_letter_code
_entity_poly.pdbx_strand_id
1 'polypeptide(L)'
;MAKIGILGGGFIGRFYAESLSGRRGKDTVEVVFSRRQESASRFAKDYNVPYYFTDMEEAVRHAEAEVIVIALPNYQHEEAVNLCVKHKKAVLCTKPLGRNAEEALRMMTACEEAGIFAGYLEDLCYTPKFLKSLTSIQTGAIGRILWAKSRETHPGPHSDWFWDANLAGGGAILDMGCHCIEISRSFIGKDIKPVEVMCWADTQVKPIDAEDHAIGLVKYENGAIGQFEVSWTFRGGMDLRDEVMGTEGTIWINSWLRTGFEMFTSGAGDGGYVVEKAESSSGWQFPVGDEAHELGYTNMFIDMFNAFEQAKQPSETFYDGYVVNSIIDAAYRSARSKQWEAVQLPVWRGQTGLTKPSVFKDYDADHWLIKEEILPNGDKKLILKQKQTGEILEIEDLKD
;
A
#
# COMPACT_ATOMS: atom_id res chain seq x y z
N MET A 1 -7.17 25.73 -3.76
CA MET A 1 -5.83 25.92 -4.38
C MET A 1 -4.82 25.77 -3.27
N ALA A 2 -4.04 24.72 -3.30
CA ALA A 2 -3.03 24.46 -2.28
C ALA A 2 -1.65 24.95 -2.75
N LYS A 3 -0.92 25.60 -1.87
CA LYS A 3 0.48 25.98 -2.03
C LYS A 3 1.36 24.95 -1.35
N ILE A 4 2.18 24.26 -2.09
CA ILE A 4 2.86 23.03 -1.68
C ILE A 4 4.34 23.27 -1.47
N GLY A 5 4.87 22.78 -0.35
CA GLY A 5 6.30 22.61 -0.12
C GLY A 5 6.69 21.14 -0.24
N ILE A 6 7.68 20.79 -1.05
CA ILE A 6 8.22 19.42 -1.16
C ILE A 6 9.53 19.34 -0.37
N LEU A 7 9.59 18.44 0.60
CA LEU A 7 10.82 18.10 1.30
C LEU A 7 11.42 16.85 0.65
N GLY A 8 12.50 17.03 -0.11
CA GLY A 8 13.21 15.95 -0.83
C GLY A 8 13.17 16.13 -2.34
N GLY A 9 14.25 16.68 -2.93
CA GLY A 9 14.44 16.81 -4.38
C GLY A 9 15.01 15.54 -5.04
N GLY A 10 14.84 14.37 -4.41
CA GLY A 10 15.29 13.07 -4.91
C GLY A 10 14.31 12.43 -5.88
N PHE A 11 14.44 11.11 -6.06
CA PHE A 11 13.64 10.32 -7.01
C PHE A 11 12.13 10.49 -6.77
N ILE A 12 11.64 10.14 -5.58
CA ILE A 12 10.19 10.21 -5.30
C ILE A 12 9.66 11.64 -5.30
N GLY A 13 10.45 12.64 -4.87
CA GLY A 13 10.05 14.05 -4.95
C GLY A 13 9.81 14.54 -6.37
N ARG A 14 10.54 14.01 -7.36
CA ARG A 14 10.33 14.29 -8.78
C ARG A 14 9.02 13.68 -9.28
N PHE A 15 8.74 12.42 -8.97
CA PHE A 15 7.45 11.79 -9.24
C PHE A 15 6.29 12.59 -8.67
N TYR A 16 6.44 13.09 -7.44
CA TYR A 16 5.42 13.92 -6.81
C TYR A 16 5.24 15.26 -7.53
N ALA A 17 6.32 15.93 -7.89
CA ALA A 17 6.23 17.18 -8.65
C ALA A 17 5.55 16.99 -10.01
N GLU A 18 5.89 15.92 -10.74
CA GLU A 18 5.26 15.55 -12.01
C GLU A 18 3.77 15.24 -11.84
N SER A 19 3.43 14.46 -10.82
CA SER A 19 2.03 14.08 -10.52
C SER A 19 1.18 15.28 -10.08
N LEU A 20 1.80 16.29 -9.45
CA LEU A 20 1.13 17.53 -9.03
C LEU A 20 1.00 18.53 -10.18
N SER A 21 1.86 18.48 -11.19
CA SER A 21 1.89 19.45 -12.29
C SER A 21 0.63 19.41 -13.14
N GLY A 22 -0.27 20.36 -12.94
CA GLY A 22 -1.44 20.59 -13.77
C GLY A 22 -2.60 19.57 -13.64
N ARG A 23 -2.48 18.55 -12.82
CA ARG A 23 -3.50 17.49 -12.70
C ARG A 23 -4.82 17.98 -12.10
N ARG A 24 -4.75 18.74 -11.02
CA ARG A 24 -5.93 19.45 -10.50
C ARG A 24 -6.14 20.83 -11.10
N GLY A 25 -5.14 21.36 -11.81
CA GLY A 25 -5.18 22.64 -12.54
C GLY A 25 -5.15 23.88 -11.65
N LYS A 26 -4.97 23.74 -10.33
CA LYS A 26 -5.04 24.85 -9.38
C LYS A 26 -3.99 24.81 -8.26
N ASP A 27 -3.28 23.71 -8.09
CA ASP A 27 -2.27 23.55 -7.03
C ASP A 27 -0.89 23.88 -7.59
N THR A 28 -0.04 24.50 -6.75
CA THR A 28 1.29 24.95 -7.16
C THR A 28 2.35 24.48 -6.17
N VAL A 29 3.49 24.02 -6.70
CA VAL A 29 4.67 23.72 -5.88
C VAL A 29 5.46 25.00 -5.74
N GLU A 30 5.45 25.58 -4.54
CA GLU A 30 6.07 26.88 -4.26
C GLU A 30 7.46 26.74 -3.62
N VAL A 31 7.69 25.68 -2.86
CA VAL A 31 8.89 25.49 -2.07
C VAL A 31 9.46 24.09 -2.29
N VAL A 32 10.78 24.00 -2.40
CA VAL A 32 11.51 22.72 -2.35
C VAL A 32 12.68 22.78 -1.38
N PHE A 33 12.84 21.69 -0.62
CA PHE A 33 14.03 21.43 0.19
C PHE A 33 14.86 20.29 -0.40
N SER A 34 16.17 20.49 -0.44
CA SER A 34 17.13 19.41 -0.65
C SER A 34 18.44 19.75 0.06
N ARG A 35 19.08 18.75 0.71
CA ARG A 35 20.31 18.94 1.49
C ARG A 35 21.46 19.59 0.70
N ARG A 36 21.52 19.36 -0.61
CA ARG A 36 22.56 19.92 -1.48
C ARG A 36 22.00 21.07 -2.31
N GLN A 37 22.68 22.21 -2.27
CA GLN A 37 22.32 23.42 -3.02
C GLN A 37 22.09 23.13 -4.52
N GLU A 38 22.99 22.35 -5.12
CA GLU A 38 22.89 21.99 -6.52
C GLU A 38 21.61 21.17 -6.83
N SER A 39 21.26 20.24 -5.95
CA SER A 39 20.04 19.44 -6.11
C SER A 39 18.78 20.29 -5.93
N ALA A 40 18.75 21.17 -4.93
CA ALA A 40 17.63 22.07 -4.67
C ALA A 40 17.40 23.03 -5.84
N SER A 41 18.46 23.71 -6.31
CA SER A 41 18.37 24.66 -7.42
C SER A 41 18.00 23.99 -8.75
N ARG A 42 18.53 22.77 -9.01
CA ARG A 42 18.17 21.99 -10.21
C ARG A 42 16.69 21.61 -10.19
N PHE A 43 16.19 21.08 -9.07
CA PHE A 43 14.78 20.74 -8.92
C PHE A 43 13.88 21.96 -9.12
N ALA A 44 14.24 23.09 -8.48
CA ALA A 44 13.51 24.34 -8.62
C ALA A 44 13.43 24.81 -10.08
N LYS A 45 14.53 24.68 -10.83
CA LYS A 45 14.57 25.01 -12.26
C LYS A 45 13.74 24.05 -13.11
N ASP A 46 13.88 22.73 -12.87
CA ASP A 46 13.23 21.68 -13.67
C ASP A 46 11.69 21.76 -13.55
N TYR A 47 11.18 22.12 -12.37
CA TYR A 47 9.74 22.17 -12.05
C TYR A 47 9.17 23.59 -11.85
N ASN A 48 9.96 24.64 -12.17
CA ASN A 48 9.57 26.05 -12.00
C ASN A 48 9.13 26.40 -10.58
N VAL A 49 9.82 25.87 -9.56
CA VAL A 49 9.53 26.13 -8.14
C VAL A 49 10.19 27.46 -7.74
N PRO A 50 9.43 28.45 -7.22
CA PRO A 50 9.96 29.79 -6.93
C PRO A 50 11.02 29.82 -5.84
N TYR A 51 10.87 28.99 -4.78
CA TYR A 51 11.72 29.02 -3.61
C TYR A 51 12.38 27.67 -3.35
N TYR A 52 13.69 27.68 -3.09
CA TYR A 52 14.42 26.46 -2.73
C TYR A 52 15.34 26.69 -1.54
N PHE A 53 15.47 25.68 -0.69
CA PHE A 53 16.20 25.73 0.57
C PHE A 53 17.11 24.51 0.76
N THR A 54 18.18 24.70 1.55
CA THR A 54 19.04 23.61 2.04
C THR A 54 18.90 23.38 3.54
N ASP A 55 18.11 24.20 4.21
CA ASP A 55 17.64 24.01 5.59
C ASP A 55 16.18 23.59 5.56
N MET A 56 15.87 22.50 6.25
CA MET A 56 14.53 21.91 6.22
C MET A 56 13.51 22.77 6.96
N GLU A 57 13.91 23.36 8.09
CA GLU A 57 13.01 24.20 8.87
C GLU A 57 12.69 25.51 8.13
N GLU A 58 13.66 26.08 7.43
CA GLU A 58 13.42 27.27 6.58
C GLU A 58 12.40 26.97 5.48
N ALA A 59 12.47 25.80 4.86
CA ALA A 59 11.50 25.38 3.86
C ALA A 59 10.11 25.20 4.46
N VAL A 60 9.99 24.51 5.60
CA VAL A 60 8.70 24.25 6.26
C VAL A 60 8.04 25.54 6.73
N ARG A 61 8.79 26.47 7.33
CA ARG A 61 8.24 27.73 7.86
C ARG A 61 7.88 28.76 6.78
N HIS A 62 8.27 28.53 5.53
CA HIS A 62 8.03 29.48 4.44
C HIS A 62 6.53 29.79 4.29
N ALA A 63 6.18 31.07 4.11
CA ALA A 63 4.79 31.51 4.10
C ALA A 63 3.97 30.91 2.94
N GLU A 64 4.64 30.70 1.80
CA GLU A 64 4.01 30.12 0.60
C GLU A 64 3.84 28.59 0.65
N ALA A 65 4.31 27.90 1.69
CA ALA A 65 4.07 26.47 1.88
C ALA A 65 2.93 26.26 2.88
N GLU A 66 1.75 25.91 2.40
CA GLU A 66 0.57 25.59 3.23
C GLU A 66 0.52 24.10 3.59
N VAL A 67 0.84 23.25 2.63
CA VAL A 67 0.89 21.79 2.76
C VAL A 67 2.32 21.32 2.46
N ILE A 68 2.90 20.56 3.37
CA ILE A 68 4.24 20.02 3.23
C ILE A 68 4.13 18.54 2.79
N VAL A 69 4.72 18.23 1.66
CA VAL A 69 4.85 16.87 1.12
C VAL A 69 6.24 16.35 1.46
N ILE A 70 6.31 15.33 2.32
CA ILE A 70 7.56 14.69 2.74
C ILE A 70 7.91 13.58 1.76
N ALA A 71 9.02 13.74 1.05
CA ALA A 71 9.61 12.81 0.09
C ALA A 71 11.07 12.50 0.47
N LEU A 72 11.29 12.28 1.77
CA LEU A 72 12.60 12.09 2.41
C LEU A 72 12.88 10.59 2.68
N PRO A 73 14.12 10.23 3.01
CA PRO A 73 14.43 8.93 3.59
C PRO A 73 13.71 8.70 4.92
N ASN A 74 13.36 7.44 5.21
CA ASN A 74 12.52 7.04 6.35
C ASN A 74 13.00 7.64 7.69
N TYR A 75 14.31 7.66 7.94
CA TYR A 75 14.88 8.19 9.20
C TYR A 75 14.67 9.70 9.42
N GLN A 76 14.22 10.43 8.40
CA GLN A 76 13.96 11.87 8.48
C GLN A 76 12.46 12.20 8.58
N HIS A 77 11.56 11.21 8.48
CA HIS A 77 10.12 11.46 8.49
C HIS A 77 9.67 12.09 9.81
N GLU A 78 10.07 11.54 10.95
CA GLU A 78 9.65 12.04 12.27
C GLU A 78 10.14 13.48 12.50
N GLU A 79 11.38 13.81 12.13
CA GLU A 79 11.91 15.17 12.22
C GLU A 79 11.08 16.14 11.36
N ALA A 80 10.82 15.78 10.10
CA ALA A 80 10.06 16.61 9.18
C ALA A 80 8.61 16.83 9.65
N VAL A 81 7.95 15.78 10.16
CA VAL A 81 6.61 15.88 10.74
C VAL A 81 6.60 16.81 11.96
N ASN A 82 7.58 16.68 12.85
CA ASN A 82 7.70 17.54 14.04
C ASN A 82 7.91 19.01 13.66
N LEU A 83 8.64 19.30 12.58
CA LEU A 83 8.74 20.67 12.04
C LEU A 83 7.38 21.17 11.50
N CYS A 84 6.62 20.33 10.81
CA CYS A 84 5.26 20.67 10.38
C CYS A 84 4.35 20.97 11.56
N VAL A 85 4.38 20.16 12.62
CA VAL A 85 3.65 20.40 13.88
C VAL A 85 4.05 21.74 14.50
N LYS A 86 5.36 21.99 14.65
CA LYS A 86 5.92 23.24 15.21
C LYS A 86 5.42 24.48 14.48
N HIS A 87 5.36 24.42 13.15
CA HIS A 87 4.96 25.55 12.29
C HIS A 87 3.50 25.50 11.85
N LYS A 88 2.68 24.55 12.40
CA LYS A 88 1.26 24.37 12.11
C LYS A 88 0.95 24.24 10.63
N LYS A 89 1.78 23.49 9.91
CA LYS A 89 1.60 23.18 8.49
C LYS A 89 0.87 21.86 8.34
N ALA A 90 -0.03 21.77 7.36
CA ALA A 90 -0.56 20.48 6.92
C ALA A 90 0.57 19.60 6.38
N VAL A 91 0.49 18.28 6.61
CA VAL A 91 1.57 17.36 6.24
C VAL A 91 1.04 16.15 5.47
N LEU A 92 1.73 15.80 4.40
CA LEU A 92 1.57 14.56 3.65
C LEU A 92 2.89 13.81 3.70
N CYS A 93 2.92 12.62 4.28
CA CYS A 93 4.15 11.84 4.44
C CYS A 93 4.16 10.61 3.55
N THR A 94 5.27 10.41 2.82
CA THR A 94 5.46 9.19 2.01
C THR A 94 5.51 7.93 2.87
N LYS A 95 5.29 6.79 2.24
CA LYS A 95 5.42 5.46 2.83
C LYS A 95 6.91 5.04 2.98
N PRO A 96 7.22 4.13 3.92
CA PRO A 96 6.42 3.79 5.10
C PRO A 96 6.28 5.02 6.01
N LEU A 97 5.25 5.10 6.85
CA LEU A 97 5.06 6.27 7.71
C LEU A 97 6.27 6.46 8.64
N GLY A 98 6.66 5.42 9.36
CA GLY A 98 7.82 5.39 10.23
C GLY A 98 8.69 4.15 9.99
N ARG A 99 9.86 4.10 10.60
CA ARG A 99 10.73 2.91 10.59
C ARG A 99 10.18 1.77 11.45
N ASN A 100 9.22 2.07 12.32
CA ASN A 100 8.52 1.13 13.21
C ASN A 100 7.21 1.75 13.70
N ALA A 101 6.39 0.95 14.39
CA ALA A 101 5.08 1.38 14.90
C ALA A 101 5.18 2.50 15.94
N GLU A 102 6.24 2.55 16.74
CA GLU A 102 6.42 3.56 17.78
C GLU A 102 6.68 4.95 17.16
N GLU A 103 7.53 5.05 16.14
CA GLU A 103 7.73 6.29 15.37
C GLU A 103 6.44 6.75 14.70
N ALA A 104 5.73 5.83 14.03
CA ALA A 104 4.46 6.14 13.37
C ALA A 104 3.41 6.63 14.37
N LEU A 105 3.33 6.02 15.56
CA LEU A 105 2.43 6.43 16.65
C LEU A 105 2.76 7.84 17.16
N ARG A 106 4.05 8.14 17.38
CA ARG A 106 4.47 9.49 17.82
C ARG A 106 4.10 10.56 16.79
N MET A 107 4.36 10.32 15.51
CA MET A 107 4.02 11.25 14.44
C MET A 107 2.51 11.46 14.34
N MET A 108 1.72 10.39 14.37
CA MET A 108 0.27 10.46 14.37
C MET A 108 -0.25 11.30 15.54
N THR A 109 0.18 10.97 16.75
CA THR A 109 -0.25 11.65 17.98
C THR A 109 0.12 13.14 17.95
N ALA A 110 1.35 13.48 17.52
CA ALA A 110 1.79 14.87 17.44
C ALA A 110 0.94 15.70 16.48
N CYS A 111 0.56 15.15 15.32
CA CYS A 111 -0.31 15.83 14.36
C CYS A 111 -1.73 16.00 14.92
N GLU A 112 -2.28 15.00 15.60
CA GLU A 112 -3.62 15.05 16.19
C GLU A 112 -3.69 16.08 17.32
N GLU A 113 -2.71 16.07 18.23
CA GLU A 113 -2.63 17.05 19.33
C GLU A 113 -2.47 18.49 18.83
N ALA A 114 -1.74 18.69 17.74
CA ALA A 114 -1.59 19.98 17.09
C ALA A 114 -2.81 20.41 16.26
N GLY A 115 -3.73 19.49 15.97
CA GLY A 115 -4.90 19.72 15.13
C GLY A 115 -4.56 20.06 13.68
N ILE A 116 -3.46 19.53 13.15
CA ILE A 116 -3.07 19.74 11.75
C ILE A 116 -3.55 18.61 10.86
N PHE A 117 -3.81 18.92 9.60
CA PHE A 117 -4.14 17.91 8.61
C PHE A 117 -2.92 17.01 8.36
N ALA A 118 -3.14 15.69 8.33
CA ALA A 118 -2.10 14.70 8.09
C ALA A 118 -2.60 13.58 7.17
N GLY A 119 -1.90 13.35 6.05
CA GLY A 119 -2.21 12.31 5.06
C GLY A 119 -1.03 11.38 4.82
N TYR A 120 -1.30 10.09 4.69
CA TYR A 120 -0.33 9.05 4.41
C TYR A 120 -0.31 8.74 2.91
N LEU A 121 0.86 8.91 2.28
CA LEU A 121 1.00 8.78 0.83
C LEU A 121 1.28 7.31 0.45
N GLU A 122 0.23 6.49 0.51
CA GLU A 122 0.22 5.09 0.09
C GLU A 122 -0.36 5.01 -1.33
N ASP A 123 0.48 5.22 -2.34
CA ASP A 123 0.07 5.39 -3.74
C ASP A 123 -0.63 4.18 -4.35
N LEU A 124 -0.20 2.94 -4.02
CA LEU A 124 -0.77 1.74 -4.62
C LEU A 124 -2.24 1.49 -4.22
N CYS A 125 -2.70 2.08 -3.11
CA CYS A 125 -4.12 2.10 -2.74
C CYS A 125 -4.97 3.08 -3.58
N TYR A 126 -4.36 3.77 -4.54
CA TYR A 126 -5.03 4.69 -5.45
C TYR A 126 -4.89 4.31 -6.93
N THR A 127 -4.30 3.15 -7.24
CA THR A 127 -4.25 2.69 -8.63
C THR A 127 -5.66 2.51 -9.19
N PRO A 128 -5.90 2.78 -10.48
CA PRO A 128 -7.25 2.67 -11.06
C PRO A 128 -7.88 1.28 -10.87
N LYS A 129 -7.07 0.23 -10.96
CA LYS A 129 -7.51 -1.16 -10.81
C LYS A 129 -7.86 -1.48 -9.35
N PHE A 130 -7.07 -0.99 -8.38
CA PHE A 130 -7.37 -1.12 -6.97
C PHE A 130 -8.70 -0.41 -6.61
N LEU A 131 -8.87 0.85 -7.01
CA LEU A 131 -10.09 1.62 -6.72
C LEU A 131 -11.34 0.95 -7.31
N LYS A 132 -11.23 0.40 -8.53
CA LYS A 132 -12.32 -0.36 -9.14
C LYS A 132 -12.64 -1.64 -8.38
N SER A 133 -11.61 -2.36 -7.93
CA SER A 133 -11.76 -3.58 -7.15
C SER A 133 -12.38 -3.30 -5.79
N LEU A 134 -11.90 -2.27 -5.09
CA LEU A 134 -12.45 -1.84 -3.80
C LEU A 134 -13.94 -1.49 -3.91
N THR A 135 -14.32 -0.74 -4.95
CA THR A 135 -15.75 -0.44 -5.23
C THR A 135 -16.56 -1.71 -5.44
N SER A 136 -16.04 -2.68 -6.19
CA SER A 136 -16.73 -3.96 -6.44
C SER A 136 -16.90 -4.78 -5.15
N ILE A 137 -15.90 -4.78 -4.28
CA ILE A 137 -15.95 -5.44 -2.96
C ILE A 137 -17.00 -4.76 -2.08
N GLN A 138 -16.96 -3.44 -1.98
CA GLN A 138 -17.89 -2.64 -1.15
C GLN A 138 -19.34 -2.78 -1.58
N THR A 139 -19.59 -3.02 -2.87
CA THR A 139 -20.95 -3.31 -3.40
C THR A 139 -21.37 -4.77 -3.25
N GLY A 140 -20.54 -5.61 -2.65
CA GLY A 140 -20.85 -7.01 -2.36
C GLY A 140 -20.66 -7.98 -3.52
N ALA A 141 -20.02 -7.56 -4.62
CA ALA A 141 -19.92 -8.35 -5.86
C ALA A 141 -19.26 -9.73 -5.69
N ILE A 142 -18.39 -9.91 -4.69
CA ILE A 142 -17.71 -11.18 -4.41
C ILE A 142 -18.05 -11.77 -3.03
N GLY A 143 -19.07 -11.21 -2.36
CA GLY A 143 -19.51 -11.64 -1.04
C GLY A 143 -18.52 -11.29 0.08
N ARG A 144 -18.50 -12.07 1.15
CA ARG A 144 -17.60 -11.88 2.29
C ARG A 144 -16.18 -12.25 1.92
N ILE A 145 -15.22 -11.37 2.20
CA ILE A 145 -13.81 -11.63 1.91
C ILE A 145 -13.26 -12.73 2.82
N LEU A 146 -12.59 -13.69 2.21
CA LEU A 146 -11.92 -14.82 2.86
C LEU A 146 -10.41 -14.62 2.90
N TRP A 147 -9.86 -14.15 1.79
CA TRP A 147 -8.43 -13.99 1.60
C TRP A 147 -8.13 -12.84 0.65
N ALA A 148 -7.17 -12.01 1.03
CA ALA A 148 -6.60 -10.98 0.17
C ALA A 148 -5.08 -11.16 0.12
N LYS A 149 -4.53 -11.30 -1.09
CA LYS A 149 -3.10 -11.42 -1.33
C LYS A 149 -2.62 -10.22 -2.13
N SER A 150 -1.46 -9.67 -1.73
CA SER A 150 -0.74 -8.68 -2.51
C SER A 150 0.72 -9.06 -2.64
N ARG A 151 1.27 -8.81 -3.81
CA ARG A 151 2.67 -9.07 -4.14
C ARG A 151 3.30 -7.86 -4.79
N GLU A 152 4.47 -7.49 -4.28
CA GLU A 152 5.35 -6.52 -4.91
C GLU A 152 6.77 -7.03 -4.94
N THR A 153 7.34 -7.14 -6.13
CA THR A 153 8.72 -7.59 -6.31
C THR A 153 9.40 -6.81 -7.42
N HIS A 154 10.66 -6.43 -7.20
CA HIS A 154 11.49 -5.69 -8.14
C HIS A 154 13.00 -5.92 -7.87
N PRO A 155 13.94 -5.38 -8.69
CA PRO A 155 15.40 -5.60 -8.51
C PRO A 155 16.02 -4.93 -7.28
N GLY A 156 15.26 -4.13 -6.55
CA GLY A 156 15.70 -3.40 -5.36
C GLY A 156 15.57 -1.87 -5.52
N PRO A 157 15.75 -1.13 -4.41
CA PRO A 157 15.63 0.33 -4.38
C PRO A 157 16.79 1.03 -5.09
N HIS A 158 16.56 2.30 -5.46
CA HIS A 158 17.52 3.14 -6.19
C HIS A 158 18.47 3.97 -5.31
N SER A 159 18.15 4.13 -4.00
CA SER A 159 18.88 5.02 -3.11
C SER A 159 19.72 4.24 -2.10
N ASP A 160 20.94 4.72 -1.84
CA ASP A 160 21.91 4.02 -1.01
C ASP A 160 21.47 3.80 0.45
N TRP A 161 20.67 4.71 1.01
CA TRP A 161 20.24 4.63 2.40
C TRP A 161 19.29 3.45 2.69
N PHE A 162 18.63 2.88 1.67
CA PHE A 162 17.83 1.67 1.82
C PHE A 162 18.65 0.45 2.22
N TRP A 163 19.95 0.45 1.88
CA TRP A 163 20.86 -0.66 2.18
C TRP A 163 21.38 -0.66 3.63
N ASP A 164 21.07 0.39 4.40
CA ASP A 164 21.36 0.50 5.83
C ASP A 164 20.06 0.35 6.63
N ALA A 165 19.91 -0.78 7.33
CA ALA A 165 18.72 -1.09 8.11
C ALA A 165 18.41 -0.07 9.21
N ASN A 166 19.43 0.65 9.74
CA ASN A 166 19.22 1.70 10.74
C ASN A 166 18.59 2.95 10.13
N LEU A 167 18.91 3.25 8.89
CA LEU A 167 18.34 4.39 8.16
C LEU A 167 16.97 4.04 7.57
N ALA A 168 16.86 2.87 6.97
CA ALA A 168 15.64 2.40 6.35
C ALA A 168 14.59 1.94 7.38
N GLY A 169 15.02 1.30 8.48
CA GLY A 169 14.16 0.65 9.48
C GLY A 169 13.95 -0.84 9.22
N GLY A 170 14.33 -1.33 8.04
CA GLY A 170 14.21 -2.72 7.59
C GLY A 170 14.53 -2.86 6.12
N GLY A 171 14.19 -4.00 5.54
CA GLY A 171 14.41 -4.32 4.13
C GLY A 171 13.12 -4.30 3.30
N ALA A 172 12.96 -5.34 2.49
CA ALA A 172 11.84 -5.48 1.55
C ALA A 172 10.45 -5.44 2.22
N ILE A 173 10.32 -5.93 3.46
CA ILE A 173 9.05 -5.88 4.20
C ILE A 173 8.65 -4.44 4.47
N LEU A 174 9.58 -3.60 4.92
CA LEU A 174 9.24 -2.22 5.25
C LEU A 174 9.04 -1.37 4.01
N ASP A 175 9.84 -1.58 2.96
CA ASP A 175 9.76 -0.82 1.70
C ASP A 175 8.50 -1.15 0.89
N MET A 176 8.24 -2.44 0.64
CA MET A 176 7.16 -2.91 -0.23
C MET A 176 6.03 -3.60 0.53
N GLY A 177 6.36 -4.24 1.67
CA GLY A 177 5.35 -4.89 2.49
C GLY A 177 4.33 -3.91 3.06
N CYS A 178 4.69 -2.64 3.25
CA CYS A 178 3.73 -1.60 3.64
C CYS A 178 2.60 -1.48 2.61
N HIS A 179 2.90 -1.45 1.32
CA HIS A 179 1.93 -1.45 0.24
C HIS A 179 1.05 -2.71 0.27
N CYS A 180 1.68 -3.88 0.25
CA CYS A 180 0.97 -5.15 0.20
C CYS A 180 0.04 -5.36 1.41
N ILE A 181 0.47 -4.95 2.60
CA ILE A 181 -0.32 -5.03 3.82
C ILE A 181 -1.52 -4.08 3.75
N GLU A 182 -1.32 -2.83 3.30
CA GLU A 182 -2.40 -1.86 3.24
C GLU A 182 -3.43 -2.20 2.16
N ILE A 183 -3.00 -2.67 0.99
CA ILE A 183 -3.87 -3.20 -0.06
C ILE A 183 -4.74 -4.34 0.49
N SER A 184 -4.11 -5.34 1.12
CA SER A 184 -4.82 -6.49 1.69
C SER A 184 -5.79 -6.07 2.80
N ARG A 185 -5.38 -5.14 3.68
CA ARG A 185 -6.20 -4.58 4.76
C ARG A 185 -7.40 -3.82 4.20
N SER A 186 -7.21 -3.05 3.16
CA SER A 186 -8.29 -2.29 2.51
C SER A 186 -9.34 -3.19 1.88
N PHE A 187 -8.92 -4.30 1.25
CA PHE A 187 -9.86 -5.28 0.67
C PHE A 187 -10.61 -6.08 1.74
N ILE A 188 -9.97 -6.42 2.86
CA ILE A 188 -10.61 -7.13 3.98
C ILE A 188 -11.56 -6.21 4.75
N GLY A 189 -11.16 -4.95 4.92
CA GLY A 189 -11.86 -3.90 5.66
C GLY A 189 -10.95 -3.26 6.71
N LYS A 190 -10.69 -1.96 6.56
CA LYS A 190 -9.78 -1.19 7.43
C LYS A 190 -10.22 -1.13 8.90
N ASP A 191 -11.49 -1.36 9.16
CA ASP A 191 -12.12 -1.40 10.48
C ASP A 191 -12.09 -2.79 11.14
N ILE A 192 -11.56 -3.81 10.44
CA ILE A 192 -11.41 -5.17 10.97
C ILE A 192 -10.00 -5.34 11.54
N LYS A 193 -9.93 -5.71 12.82
CA LYS A 193 -8.68 -5.75 13.57
C LYS A 193 -7.73 -6.85 13.07
N PRO A 194 -6.46 -6.51 12.70
CA PRO A 194 -5.41 -7.50 12.52
C PRO A 194 -5.01 -8.06 13.89
N VAL A 195 -4.88 -9.39 14.02
CA VAL A 195 -4.70 -10.06 15.30
C VAL A 195 -3.29 -10.59 15.48
N GLU A 196 -2.80 -11.34 14.50
CA GLU A 196 -1.49 -11.98 14.55
C GLU A 196 -0.89 -12.15 13.15
N VAL A 197 0.43 -12.25 13.08
CA VAL A 197 1.20 -12.39 11.86
C VAL A 197 2.08 -13.63 11.93
N MET A 198 2.17 -14.38 10.82
CA MET A 198 3.18 -15.37 10.57
C MET A 198 4.03 -14.92 9.38
N CYS A 199 5.34 -14.84 9.54
CA CYS A 199 6.23 -14.34 8.51
C CYS A 199 7.51 -15.18 8.42
N TRP A 200 7.90 -15.48 7.18
CA TRP A 200 9.24 -15.88 6.82
C TRP A 200 9.93 -14.70 6.11
N ALA A 201 11.16 -14.40 6.50
CA ALA A 201 12.00 -13.39 5.88
C ALA A 201 13.47 -13.86 5.91
N ASP A 202 14.22 -13.54 4.85
CA ASP A 202 15.62 -13.93 4.72
C ASP A 202 16.37 -12.94 3.81
N THR A 203 17.69 -12.94 3.92
CA THR A 203 18.60 -12.22 3.03
C THR A 203 19.29 -13.25 2.14
N GLN A 204 18.84 -13.37 0.90
CA GLN A 204 19.25 -14.45 0.00
C GLN A 204 20.25 -14.02 -1.07
N VAL A 205 20.26 -12.75 -1.46
CA VAL A 205 21.03 -12.25 -2.61
C VAL A 205 21.83 -11.00 -2.28
N LYS A 206 21.23 -10.04 -1.58
CA LYS A 206 21.88 -8.75 -1.30
C LYS A 206 22.78 -8.87 -0.06
N PRO A 207 24.05 -8.41 -0.07
CA PRO A 207 24.94 -8.46 1.10
C PRO A 207 24.64 -7.31 2.08
N ILE A 208 23.45 -7.34 2.72
CA ILE A 208 22.94 -6.31 3.63
C ILE A 208 22.42 -6.94 4.93
N ASP A 209 22.30 -6.13 5.98
CA ASP A 209 21.80 -6.54 7.30
C ASP A 209 20.26 -6.40 7.42
N ALA A 210 19.56 -6.56 6.29
CA ALA A 210 18.10 -6.54 6.20
C ALA A 210 17.63 -7.65 5.25
N GLU A 211 16.37 -8.02 5.35
CA GLU A 211 15.79 -9.02 4.45
C GLU A 211 15.60 -8.45 3.02
N ASP A 212 15.96 -9.25 2.03
CA ASP A 212 15.68 -8.96 0.62
C ASP A 212 14.53 -9.77 0.04
N HIS A 213 13.94 -10.68 0.85
CA HIS A 213 12.80 -11.51 0.48
C HIS A 213 11.97 -11.86 1.70
N ALA A 214 10.64 -11.78 1.58
CA ALA A 214 9.71 -12.19 2.63
C ALA A 214 8.34 -12.59 2.12
N ILE A 215 7.69 -13.47 2.90
CA ILE A 215 6.29 -13.87 2.73
C ILE A 215 5.64 -13.89 4.10
N GLY A 216 4.47 -13.24 4.23
CA GLY A 216 3.76 -13.22 5.49
C GLY A 216 2.25 -13.38 5.35
N LEU A 217 1.65 -13.88 6.42
CA LEU A 217 0.21 -14.04 6.59
C LEU A 217 -0.25 -13.19 7.77
N VAL A 218 -1.27 -12.38 7.58
CA VAL A 218 -1.91 -11.55 8.60
C VAL A 218 -3.31 -12.09 8.87
N LYS A 219 -3.58 -12.48 10.09
CA LYS A 219 -4.91 -12.96 10.49
C LYS A 219 -5.74 -11.82 11.05
N TYR A 220 -6.98 -11.73 10.59
CA TYR A 220 -7.95 -10.73 11.03
C TYR A 220 -9.02 -11.34 11.93
N GLU A 221 -9.61 -10.51 12.81
CA GLU A 221 -10.55 -10.94 13.85
C GLU A 221 -11.80 -11.63 13.27
N ASN A 222 -12.25 -11.23 12.06
CA ASN A 222 -13.36 -11.86 11.34
C ASN A 222 -12.99 -13.21 10.68
N GLY A 223 -11.74 -13.67 10.83
CA GLY A 223 -11.22 -14.91 10.26
C GLY A 223 -10.68 -14.80 8.83
N ALA A 224 -10.70 -13.63 8.22
CA ALA A 224 -10.04 -13.39 6.94
C ALA A 224 -8.51 -13.42 7.09
N ILE A 225 -7.82 -13.71 5.99
CA ILE A 225 -6.35 -13.73 5.93
C ILE A 225 -5.87 -12.73 4.88
N GLY A 226 -4.98 -11.82 5.28
CA GLY A 226 -4.14 -11.06 4.37
C GLY A 226 -2.83 -11.79 4.11
N GLN A 227 -2.30 -11.73 2.90
CA GLN A 227 -0.99 -12.26 2.56
C GLN A 227 -0.18 -11.19 1.83
N PHE A 228 1.06 -11.00 2.23
CA PHE A 228 2.04 -10.22 1.49
C PHE A 228 3.21 -11.08 1.01
N GLU A 229 3.73 -10.76 -0.16
CA GLU A 229 4.94 -11.38 -0.74
C GLU A 229 5.78 -10.25 -1.35
N VAL A 230 7.03 -10.12 -0.89
CA VAL A 230 7.92 -9.02 -1.31
C VAL A 230 9.33 -9.53 -1.60
N SER A 231 9.99 -8.93 -2.61
CA SER A 231 11.36 -9.29 -2.93
C SER A 231 12.11 -8.18 -3.67
N TRP A 232 13.32 -7.89 -3.21
CA TRP A 232 14.31 -7.05 -3.91
C TRP A 232 15.20 -7.85 -4.87
N THR A 233 14.88 -9.11 -5.12
CA THR A 233 15.72 -10.03 -5.92
C THR A 233 15.09 -10.43 -7.24
N PHE A 234 13.89 -9.91 -7.54
CA PHE A 234 13.17 -10.22 -8.77
C PHE A 234 13.89 -9.65 -9.99
N ARG A 235 13.97 -10.45 -11.06
CA ARG A 235 14.56 -10.06 -12.34
C ARG A 235 13.47 -9.88 -13.41
N GLY A 236 13.67 -8.94 -14.32
CA GLY A 236 12.74 -8.67 -15.42
C GLY A 236 11.81 -7.50 -15.17
N GLY A 237 12.13 -6.62 -14.22
CA GLY A 237 11.37 -5.41 -13.93
C GLY A 237 10.62 -5.48 -12.61
N MET A 238 9.40 -4.96 -12.59
CA MET A 238 8.54 -4.91 -11.41
C MET A 238 7.34 -5.84 -11.61
N ASP A 239 6.95 -6.56 -10.57
CA ASP A 239 5.78 -7.45 -10.58
C ASP A 239 4.83 -7.07 -9.44
N LEU A 240 3.71 -6.42 -9.79
CA LEU A 240 2.65 -6.00 -8.87
C LEU A 240 1.38 -6.78 -9.17
N ARG A 241 0.96 -7.64 -8.24
CA ARG A 241 -0.22 -8.49 -8.40
C ARG A 241 -1.00 -8.60 -7.11
N ASP A 242 -2.33 -8.45 -7.23
CA ASP A 242 -3.24 -8.66 -6.12
C ASP A 242 -4.28 -9.73 -6.48
N GLU A 243 -4.72 -10.44 -5.47
CA GLU A 243 -5.76 -11.46 -5.58
C GLU A 243 -6.69 -11.37 -4.36
N VAL A 244 -7.99 -11.33 -4.62
CA VAL A 244 -8.99 -11.30 -3.55
C VAL A 244 -10.00 -12.41 -3.78
N MET A 245 -10.19 -13.26 -2.77
CA MET A 245 -11.21 -14.31 -2.77
C MET A 245 -12.30 -14.00 -1.76
N GLY A 246 -13.53 -13.99 -2.23
CA GLY A 246 -14.73 -13.92 -1.42
C GLY A 246 -15.57 -15.19 -1.51
N THR A 247 -16.70 -15.22 -0.80
CA THR A 247 -17.61 -16.37 -0.82
C THR A 247 -18.37 -16.53 -2.15
N GLU A 248 -18.44 -15.45 -2.96
CA GLU A 248 -19.24 -15.40 -4.18
C GLU A 248 -18.40 -15.10 -5.43
N GLY A 249 -17.08 -14.88 -5.29
CA GLY A 249 -16.24 -14.57 -6.43
C GLY A 249 -14.80 -14.27 -6.10
N THR A 250 -14.03 -13.98 -7.15
CA THR A 250 -12.59 -13.70 -7.08
C THR A 250 -12.25 -12.51 -7.96
N ILE A 251 -11.29 -11.70 -7.53
CA ILE A 251 -10.71 -10.61 -8.32
C ILE A 251 -9.21 -10.88 -8.45
N TRP A 252 -8.66 -10.74 -9.65
CA TRP A 252 -7.23 -10.70 -9.92
C TRP A 252 -6.85 -9.36 -10.53
N ILE A 253 -5.78 -8.78 -10.00
CA ILE A 253 -5.20 -7.53 -10.49
C ILE A 253 -3.76 -7.80 -10.94
N ASN A 254 -3.41 -7.30 -12.11
CA ASN A 254 -2.03 -7.22 -12.57
C ASN A 254 -1.79 -5.76 -12.94
N SER A 255 -0.96 -5.07 -12.16
CA SER A 255 -0.79 -3.63 -12.30
C SER A 255 0.41 -3.25 -13.16
N TRP A 256 1.33 -4.18 -13.42
CA TRP A 256 2.57 -3.87 -14.13
C TRP A 256 2.85 -4.76 -15.32
N LEU A 257 3.26 -6.01 -15.11
CA LEU A 257 3.55 -6.94 -16.19
C LEU A 257 2.28 -7.36 -16.92
N ARG A 258 2.36 -7.48 -18.25
CA ARG A 258 1.26 -7.98 -19.11
C ARG A 258 -0.03 -7.20 -18.96
N THR A 259 0.09 -5.86 -18.96
CA THR A 259 -1.06 -4.95 -18.87
C THR A 259 -1.72 -4.66 -20.20
N GLY A 260 -1.25 -5.32 -21.29
CA GLY A 260 -1.82 -5.21 -22.64
C GLY A 260 -0.91 -4.53 -23.66
N PHE A 261 0.25 -4.00 -23.23
CA PHE A 261 1.28 -3.53 -24.16
C PHE A 261 2.61 -4.24 -23.83
N GLU A 262 3.02 -5.09 -24.75
CA GLU A 262 4.28 -5.82 -24.66
C GLU A 262 5.07 -5.56 -25.96
N MET A 263 6.36 -5.24 -25.81
CA MET A 263 7.25 -4.94 -26.94
C MET A 263 8.52 -5.75 -26.83
N PHE A 264 8.95 -6.38 -27.90
CA PHE A 264 10.28 -6.95 -28.01
C PHE A 264 11.18 -6.02 -28.83
N THR A 265 12.36 -5.68 -28.34
CA THR A 265 13.38 -4.96 -29.09
C THR A 265 14.75 -5.65 -28.96
N SER A 266 15.46 -5.79 -30.07
CA SER A 266 16.84 -6.31 -30.10
C SER A 266 17.87 -5.18 -30.00
N GLY A 267 17.45 -3.93 -30.12
CA GLY A 267 18.33 -2.76 -30.12
C GLY A 267 18.39 -2.07 -28.79
N ALA A 268 19.60 -1.69 -28.36
CA ALA A 268 19.79 -0.69 -27.32
C ALA A 268 19.65 0.71 -27.96
N GLY A 269 18.46 1.00 -28.52
CA GLY A 269 18.16 2.35 -28.99
C GLY A 269 17.96 3.28 -27.81
N ASP A 270 18.06 4.60 -27.99
CA ASP A 270 17.62 5.62 -27.04
C ASP A 270 16.08 5.58 -26.94
N GLY A 271 15.52 4.38 -26.72
CA GLY A 271 14.08 4.10 -26.68
C GLY A 271 13.33 4.84 -25.58
N GLY A 272 14.02 5.79 -24.95
CA GLY A 272 13.48 6.59 -23.88
C GLY A 272 13.30 5.81 -22.57
N TYR A 273 12.76 6.49 -21.61
CA TYR A 273 12.32 5.92 -20.35
C TYR A 273 11.14 4.97 -20.60
N VAL A 274 11.30 3.70 -20.26
CA VAL A 274 10.25 2.69 -20.43
C VAL A 274 9.36 2.66 -19.20
N VAL A 275 9.96 2.44 -18.04
CA VAL A 275 9.34 2.46 -16.70
C VAL A 275 10.44 2.51 -15.64
N GLU A 276 10.06 2.90 -14.42
CA GLU A 276 10.94 3.10 -13.26
C GLU A 276 11.90 1.93 -12.97
N LYS A 277 11.39 0.71 -13.02
CA LYS A 277 12.14 -0.51 -12.64
C LYS A 277 12.55 -1.38 -13.84
N ALA A 278 12.60 -0.83 -15.05
CA ALA A 278 13.13 -1.56 -16.20
C ALA A 278 14.62 -1.88 -15.99
N GLU A 279 14.98 -3.16 -16.05
CA GLU A 279 16.38 -3.61 -15.89
C GLU A 279 17.18 -3.49 -17.19
N SER A 280 16.50 -3.42 -18.33
CA SER A 280 17.14 -3.43 -19.66
C SER A 280 16.32 -2.62 -20.65
N SER A 281 16.99 -1.99 -21.61
CA SER A 281 16.37 -1.33 -22.77
C SER A 281 16.25 -2.26 -23.98
N SER A 282 16.61 -3.53 -23.86
CA SER A 282 16.51 -4.56 -24.91
C SER A 282 15.84 -5.83 -24.40
N GLY A 283 15.34 -6.66 -25.29
CA GLY A 283 14.54 -7.83 -24.98
C GLY A 283 13.06 -7.48 -24.85
N TRP A 284 12.32 -8.26 -24.08
CA TRP A 284 10.91 -7.97 -23.78
C TRP A 284 10.81 -6.77 -22.85
N GLN A 285 10.01 -5.79 -23.24
CA GLN A 285 9.71 -4.56 -22.52
C GLN A 285 8.20 -4.52 -22.23
N PHE A 286 7.84 -3.93 -21.08
CA PHE A 286 6.44 -3.78 -20.63
C PHE A 286 6.17 -2.30 -20.31
N PRO A 287 6.08 -1.43 -21.34
CA PRO A 287 5.86 0.00 -21.14
C PRO A 287 4.52 0.29 -20.49
N VAL A 288 4.49 1.30 -19.61
CA VAL A 288 3.29 1.83 -19.00
C VAL A 288 3.01 3.21 -19.59
N GLY A 289 1.77 3.47 -20.00
CA GLY A 289 1.44 4.68 -20.74
C GLY A 289 1.48 5.96 -19.91
N ASP A 290 0.96 5.92 -18.69
CA ASP A 290 1.02 7.04 -17.72
C ASP A 290 1.37 6.44 -16.35
N GLU A 291 2.64 6.36 -16.04
CA GLU A 291 3.15 5.71 -14.84
C GLU A 291 2.64 6.38 -13.56
N ALA A 292 2.58 7.72 -13.55
CA ALA A 292 2.06 8.46 -12.40
C ALA A 292 0.57 8.18 -12.12
N HIS A 293 -0.22 7.93 -13.16
CA HIS A 293 -1.63 7.58 -13.01
C HIS A 293 -1.81 6.09 -12.68
N GLU A 294 -1.10 5.22 -13.38
CA GLU A 294 -1.22 3.76 -13.19
C GLU A 294 -0.70 3.30 -11.83
N LEU A 295 0.31 3.97 -11.26
CA LEU A 295 0.80 3.75 -9.89
C LEU A 295 0.01 4.50 -8.81
N GLY A 296 -1.06 5.23 -9.18
CA GLY A 296 -1.97 5.84 -8.22
C GLY A 296 -1.61 7.25 -7.75
N TYR A 297 -0.41 7.76 -8.01
CA TYR A 297 0.02 9.09 -7.51
C TYR A 297 -0.96 10.21 -7.85
N THR A 298 -1.48 10.23 -9.07
CA THR A 298 -2.46 11.24 -9.51
C THR A 298 -3.73 11.20 -8.66
N ASN A 299 -4.33 10.02 -8.46
CA ASN A 299 -5.55 9.86 -7.67
C ASN A 299 -5.29 10.12 -6.18
N MET A 300 -4.14 9.70 -5.67
CA MET A 300 -3.70 9.95 -4.30
C MET A 300 -3.67 11.44 -3.98
N PHE A 301 -3.00 12.25 -4.80
CA PHE A 301 -2.95 13.69 -4.56
C PHE A 301 -4.31 14.38 -4.77
N ILE A 302 -5.15 13.87 -5.67
CA ILE A 302 -6.53 14.37 -5.81
C ILE A 302 -7.31 14.15 -4.52
N ASP A 303 -7.24 12.96 -3.92
CA ASP A 303 -7.90 12.66 -2.64
C ASP A 303 -7.34 13.52 -1.51
N MET A 304 -6.02 13.56 -1.32
CA MET A 304 -5.34 14.31 -0.27
C MET A 304 -5.71 15.80 -0.27
N PHE A 305 -5.61 16.47 -1.43
CA PHE A 305 -5.89 17.89 -1.51
C PHE A 305 -7.38 18.22 -1.50
N ASN A 306 -8.25 17.34 -1.99
CA ASN A 306 -9.69 17.50 -1.82
C ASN A 306 -10.09 17.34 -0.36
N ALA A 307 -9.54 16.38 0.36
CA ALA A 307 -9.76 16.19 1.78
C ALA A 307 -9.27 17.41 2.60
N PHE A 308 -8.06 17.89 2.31
CA PHE A 308 -7.50 19.09 2.93
C PHE A 308 -8.41 20.32 2.74
N GLU A 309 -8.83 20.62 1.49
CA GLU A 309 -9.70 21.76 1.19
C GLU A 309 -11.08 21.67 1.83
N GLN A 310 -11.59 20.45 2.01
CA GLN A 310 -12.90 20.20 2.63
C GLN A 310 -12.83 20.02 4.15
N ALA A 311 -11.66 20.13 4.76
CA ALA A 311 -11.41 19.83 6.17
C ALA A 311 -11.95 18.45 6.59
N LYS A 312 -11.72 17.44 5.74
CA LYS A 312 -12.08 16.03 5.96
C LYS A 312 -10.83 15.16 6.06
N GLN A 313 -10.99 13.92 6.52
CA GLN A 313 -9.91 12.94 6.46
C GLN A 313 -9.75 12.40 5.03
N PRO A 314 -8.53 12.18 4.54
CA PRO A 314 -8.28 11.46 3.30
C PRO A 314 -8.55 9.96 3.48
N SER A 315 -8.53 9.21 2.38
CA SER A 315 -8.73 7.74 2.41
C SER A 315 -7.55 7.02 3.09
N GLU A 316 -6.35 7.60 3.04
CA GLU A 316 -5.14 7.11 3.71
C GLU A 316 -4.66 8.15 4.73
N THR A 317 -4.64 7.77 6.00
CA THR A 317 -4.32 8.64 7.14
C THR A 317 -3.04 8.19 7.85
N PHE A 318 -2.48 9.02 8.73
CA PHE A 318 -1.38 8.58 9.60
C PHE A 318 -1.77 7.42 10.51
N TYR A 319 -3.07 7.28 10.84
CA TYR A 319 -3.56 6.11 11.56
C TYR A 319 -3.42 4.83 10.71
N ASP A 320 -3.67 4.89 9.41
CA ASP A 320 -3.46 3.75 8.50
C ASP A 320 -1.98 3.37 8.45
N GLY A 321 -1.09 4.33 8.28
CA GLY A 321 0.36 4.11 8.34
C GLY A 321 0.83 3.51 9.67
N TYR A 322 0.27 3.95 10.81
CA TYR A 322 0.55 3.37 12.12
C TYR A 322 0.09 1.90 12.22
N VAL A 323 -1.11 1.58 11.73
CA VAL A 323 -1.59 0.18 11.73
C VAL A 323 -0.71 -0.71 10.86
N VAL A 324 -0.32 -0.23 9.68
CA VAL A 324 0.61 -0.94 8.77
C VAL A 324 1.95 -1.19 9.45
N ASN A 325 2.56 -0.17 10.06
CA ASN A 325 3.82 -0.32 10.79
C ASN A 325 3.70 -1.32 11.95
N SER A 326 2.54 -1.36 12.63
CA SER A 326 2.30 -2.32 13.73
C SER A 326 2.24 -3.78 13.24
N ILE A 327 1.69 -4.00 12.05
CA ILE A 327 1.69 -5.31 11.38
C ILE A 327 3.11 -5.70 10.95
N ILE A 328 3.87 -4.75 10.40
CA ILE A 328 5.28 -4.94 9.99
C ILE A 328 6.14 -5.32 11.20
N ASP A 329 5.99 -4.64 12.33
CA ASP A 329 6.72 -4.98 13.57
C ASP A 329 6.40 -6.41 14.04
N ALA A 330 5.13 -6.85 13.93
CA ALA A 330 4.73 -8.22 14.21
C ALA A 330 5.35 -9.20 13.20
N ALA A 331 5.44 -8.84 11.91
CA ALA A 331 6.09 -9.65 10.89
C ALA A 331 7.58 -9.84 11.20
N TYR A 332 8.30 -8.79 11.58
CA TYR A 332 9.70 -8.92 12.01
C TYR A 332 9.88 -9.76 13.28
N ARG A 333 8.97 -9.65 14.26
CA ARG A 333 9.01 -10.54 15.43
C ARG A 333 8.78 -11.99 15.02
N SER A 334 7.79 -12.26 14.16
CA SER A 334 7.47 -13.59 13.66
C SER A 334 8.62 -14.22 12.86
N ALA A 335 9.25 -13.45 11.99
CA ALA A 335 10.41 -13.93 11.22
C ALA A 335 11.57 -14.39 12.12
N ARG A 336 11.77 -13.73 13.29
CA ARG A 336 12.78 -14.11 14.29
C ARG A 336 12.34 -15.29 15.15
N SER A 337 11.12 -15.25 15.69
CA SER A 337 10.60 -16.29 16.60
C SER A 337 10.16 -17.56 15.88
N LYS A 338 9.87 -17.47 14.57
CA LYS A 338 9.26 -18.54 13.74
C LYS A 338 7.90 -19.00 14.28
N GLN A 339 7.17 -18.10 14.93
CA GLN A 339 5.86 -18.30 15.53
C GLN A 339 4.88 -17.25 15.05
N TRP A 340 3.58 -17.49 15.23
CA TRP A 340 2.57 -16.45 15.12
C TRP A 340 2.82 -15.39 16.21
N GLU A 341 2.88 -14.13 15.80
CA GLU A 341 3.12 -13.02 16.71
C GLU A 341 1.94 -12.06 16.72
N ALA A 342 1.50 -11.68 17.91
CA ALA A 342 0.38 -10.76 18.06
C ALA A 342 0.70 -9.36 17.48
N VAL A 343 -0.26 -8.78 16.76
CA VAL A 343 -0.18 -7.38 16.35
C VAL A 343 -0.45 -6.49 17.56
N GLN A 344 0.54 -5.70 17.95
CA GLN A 344 0.42 -4.78 19.07
C GLN A 344 -0.18 -3.46 18.59
N LEU A 345 -1.44 -3.22 18.94
CA LEU A 345 -2.20 -2.01 18.58
C LEU A 345 -2.77 -1.35 19.84
N PRO A 346 -1.94 -0.62 20.62
CA PRO A 346 -2.43 0.13 21.79
C PRO A 346 -3.50 1.16 21.43
N VAL A 347 -3.47 1.71 20.22
CA VAL A 347 -4.52 2.55 19.67
C VAL A 347 -5.23 1.79 18.55
N TRP A 348 -6.48 1.38 18.81
CA TRP A 348 -7.34 0.76 17.81
C TRP A 348 -8.65 1.54 17.69
N ARG A 349 -9.07 1.87 16.46
CA ARG A 349 -10.24 2.72 16.15
C ARG A 349 -11.34 2.00 15.37
N GLY A 350 -11.08 0.75 14.96
CA GLY A 350 -12.04 -0.06 14.23
C GLY A 350 -12.96 -0.89 15.14
N GLN A 351 -13.62 -1.85 14.55
CA GLN A 351 -14.52 -2.77 15.24
C GLN A 351 -13.75 -3.70 16.18
N THR A 352 -14.43 -4.18 17.22
CA THR A 352 -13.90 -5.15 18.20
C THR A 352 -14.93 -6.23 18.46
N GLY A 353 -14.43 -7.43 18.85
CA GLY A 353 -15.31 -8.54 19.19
C GLY A 353 -15.92 -9.24 17.98
N LEU A 354 -15.33 -9.04 16.80
CA LEU A 354 -15.73 -9.78 15.61
C LEU A 354 -15.32 -11.25 15.76
N THR A 355 -16.16 -12.14 15.30
CA THR A 355 -15.87 -13.57 15.28
C THR A 355 -15.96 -14.12 13.86
N LYS A 356 -15.15 -15.14 13.58
CA LYS A 356 -15.28 -15.87 12.32
C LYS A 356 -16.72 -16.41 12.20
N PRO A 357 -17.44 -16.08 11.12
CA PRO A 357 -18.77 -16.62 10.89
C PRO A 357 -18.78 -18.14 10.85
N SER A 358 -19.88 -18.75 11.35
CA SER A 358 -20.07 -20.19 11.25
C SER A 358 -19.99 -20.62 9.78
N VAL A 359 -19.29 -21.72 9.55
CA VAL A 359 -19.24 -22.38 8.22
C VAL A 359 -20.44 -23.30 8.01
N PHE A 360 -21.20 -23.59 9.06
CA PHE A 360 -22.37 -24.46 8.99
C PHE A 360 -23.57 -23.66 8.54
N LYS A 361 -24.03 -23.93 7.32
CA LYS A 361 -25.24 -23.36 6.72
C LYS A 361 -26.34 -24.41 6.78
N ASP A 362 -27.35 -24.18 7.58
CA ASP A 362 -28.50 -25.09 7.66
C ASP A 362 -29.23 -25.14 6.32
N TYR A 363 -29.47 -26.33 5.84
CA TYR A 363 -30.37 -26.60 4.72
C TYR A 363 -31.76 -26.90 5.26
N ASP A 364 -31.85 -27.81 6.24
CA ASP A 364 -33.05 -28.15 6.97
C ASP A 364 -32.71 -28.47 8.45
N ALA A 365 -33.68 -29.05 9.18
CA ALA A 365 -33.49 -29.42 10.58
C ALA A 365 -32.33 -30.39 10.81
N ASP A 366 -32.14 -31.32 9.86
CA ASP A 366 -31.22 -32.45 10.02
C ASP A 366 -29.94 -32.35 9.17
N HIS A 367 -29.87 -31.39 8.23
CA HIS A 367 -28.77 -31.30 7.29
C HIS A 367 -28.16 -29.91 7.21
N TRP A 368 -26.83 -29.86 7.01
CA TRP A 368 -26.11 -28.69 6.56
C TRP A 368 -25.89 -28.74 5.05
N LEU A 369 -25.99 -27.60 4.38
CA LEU A 369 -25.61 -27.46 2.98
C LEU A 369 -24.10 -27.34 2.86
N ILE A 370 -23.47 -28.28 2.13
CA ILE A 370 -22.06 -28.21 1.75
C ILE A 370 -21.93 -27.41 0.46
N LYS A 371 -22.68 -27.80 -0.59
CA LYS A 371 -22.57 -27.22 -1.92
C LYS A 371 -23.91 -27.29 -2.67
N GLU A 372 -24.18 -26.28 -3.48
CA GLU A 372 -25.21 -26.27 -4.50
C GLU A 372 -24.53 -26.13 -5.86
N GLU A 373 -24.86 -26.98 -6.80
CA GLU A 373 -24.39 -26.93 -8.19
C GLU A 373 -25.58 -26.89 -9.14
N ILE A 374 -25.44 -26.08 -10.18
CA ILE A 374 -26.37 -26.10 -11.33
C ILE A 374 -25.71 -26.97 -12.40
N LEU A 375 -26.34 -28.07 -12.74
CA LEU A 375 -25.88 -28.98 -13.77
C LEU A 375 -26.08 -28.40 -15.18
N PRO A 376 -25.34 -28.87 -16.21
CA PRO A 376 -25.47 -28.35 -17.58
C PRO A 376 -26.88 -28.43 -18.18
N ASN A 377 -27.71 -29.36 -17.68
CA ASN A 377 -29.12 -29.51 -18.05
C ASN A 377 -30.05 -28.54 -17.31
N GLY A 378 -29.52 -27.77 -16.37
CA GLY A 378 -30.25 -26.78 -15.56
C GLY A 378 -30.83 -27.33 -14.25
N ASP A 379 -30.65 -28.62 -13.97
CA ASP A 379 -31.06 -29.24 -12.70
C ASP A 379 -30.11 -28.79 -11.57
N LYS A 380 -30.63 -28.84 -10.32
CA LYS A 380 -29.84 -28.55 -9.13
C LYS A 380 -29.34 -29.86 -8.50
N LYS A 381 -28.05 -29.87 -8.17
CA LYS A 381 -27.43 -30.89 -7.34
C LYS A 381 -27.05 -30.27 -6.00
N LEU A 382 -27.53 -30.89 -4.92
CA LEU A 382 -27.21 -30.48 -3.55
C LEU A 382 -26.33 -31.53 -2.90
N ILE A 383 -25.26 -31.08 -2.26
CA ILE A 383 -24.41 -31.90 -1.40
C ILE A 383 -24.68 -31.45 0.03
N LEU A 384 -25.24 -32.37 0.82
CA LEU A 384 -25.67 -32.16 2.19
C LEU A 384 -24.83 -32.97 3.17
N LYS A 385 -24.71 -32.48 4.41
CA LYS A 385 -24.11 -33.24 5.51
C LYS A 385 -25.12 -33.41 6.62
N GLN A 386 -25.39 -34.65 6.98
CA GLN A 386 -26.29 -34.99 8.08
C GLN A 386 -25.67 -34.52 9.42
N LYS A 387 -26.44 -33.81 10.25
CA LYS A 387 -25.95 -33.14 11.45
C LYS A 387 -25.50 -34.10 12.56
N GLN A 388 -26.19 -35.24 12.70
CA GLN A 388 -25.92 -36.22 13.78
C GLN A 388 -24.84 -37.23 13.39
N THR A 389 -24.91 -37.80 12.18
CA THR A 389 -24.01 -38.85 11.75
C THR A 389 -22.78 -38.38 11.01
N GLY A 390 -22.85 -37.15 10.44
CA GLY A 390 -21.81 -36.62 9.56
C GLY A 390 -21.80 -37.19 8.15
N GLU A 391 -22.79 -38.03 7.81
CA GLU A 391 -22.92 -38.66 6.49
C GLU A 391 -23.14 -37.60 5.39
N ILE A 392 -22.51 -37.81 4.23
CA ILE A 392 -22.65 -36.95 3.07
C ILE A 392 -23.70 -37.55 2.14
N LEU A 393 -24.69 -36.72 1.79
CA LEU A 393 -25.78 -37.06 0.90
C LEU A 393 -25.71 -36.20 -0.34
N GLU A 394 -25.93 -36.81 -1.52
CA GLU A 394 -26.11 -36.10 -2.77
C GLU A 394 -27.61 -36.21 -3.17
N ILE A 395 -28.22 -35.08 -3.45
CA ILE A 395 -29.60 -34.98 -3.88
C ILE A 395 -29.64 -34.23 -5.22
N GLU A 396 -30.22 -34.83 -6.24
CA GLU A 396 -30.52 -34.17 -7.49
C GLU A 396 -31.98 -33.69 -7.41
N ASP A 397 -32.17 -32.37 -7.44
CA ASP A 397 -33.49 -31.76 -7.52
C ASP A 397 -33.85 -31.58 -9.00
N LEU A 398 -34.53 -32.59 -9.52
CA LEU A 398 -35.02 -32.59 -10.89
C LEU A 398 -36.12 -31.54 -11.00
N LYS A 399 -35.96 -30.59 -11.91
CA LYS A 399 -37.07 -29.71 -12.25
C LYS A 399 -38.21 -30.56 -12.86
N ASP A 400 -39.37 -30.54 -12.22
CA ASP A 400 -40.60 -31.03 -12.81
C ASP A 400 -41.00 -30.26 -14.06
#